data_6cea0e8cbe34372ce504aa1131ae8ec7
#
_entry.id   6cea0e8cbe34372ce504aa1131ae8ec7
#
_cell.length_a   1.000
_cell.length_b   1.000
_cell.length_c   1.000
_cell.angle_alpha   90.00
_cell.angle_beta   90.00
_cell.angle_gamma   90.00
#
_symmetry.space_group_name_H-M   'P 1'
#
loop_
_entity.id
_entity.type
_entity.pdbx_description
1 polymer ?
#
loop_
_entity_poly.entity_id
_entity_poly.type
_entity_poly.pdbx_seq_one_letter_code
_entity_poly.pdbx_strand_id
1 'polypeptide(L)'
;MEGQNLFVIPLDRNREWYRYHHLFRDFLNVQLAREYPGIAVEIYQRALTWCLEQGEKREAIKYALRGEIYDQAMELIAGIAKDLLKISGDHWTMLQWVQQLPEDYVSKRPEIAVAYTWSLVFSRHYAEARVLLETLDSHCEQLAPESREQLRYDIQLNKCLLESAGDNAE
;
A
#
# COMPACT_ATOMS: atom_id res chain seq x y z
N MET A 1 26.47 -36.10 -1.78
CA MET A 1 26.31 -35.13 -2.88
C MET A 1 25.03 -34.37 -2.61
N GLU A 2 25.14 -33.20 -1.97
CA GLU A 2 24.00 -32.32 -1.78
C GLU A 2 23.67 -31.70 -3.14
N GLY A 3 22.53 -32.10 -3.71
CA GLY A 3 21.99 -31.50 -4.91
C GLY A 3 21.71 -30.03 -4.62
N GLN A 4 22.53 -29.16 -5.16
CA GLN A 4 22.26 -27.71 -5.17
C GLN A 4 20.94 -27.54 -5.94
N ASN A 5 19.87 -27.24 -5.20
CA ASN A 5 18.59 -26.91 -5.79
C ASN A 5 18.73 -25.53 -6.41
N LEU A 6 19.15 -25.46 -7.68
CA LEU A 6 19.47 -24.25 -8.44
C LEU A 6 18.33 -23.22 -8.47
N PHE A 7 17.13 -23.63 -8.11
CA PHE A 7 15.92 -22.81 -8.21
C PHE A 7 15.43 -22.26 -6.88
N VAL A 8 16.00 -22.69 -5.74
CA VAL A 8 15.59 -22.29 -4.40
C VAL A 8 16.77 -21.67 -3.67
N ILE A 9 16.59 -20.45 -3.21
CA ILE A 9 17.62 -19.64 -2.53
C ILE A 9 17.23 -19.53 -1.06
N PRO A 10 18.06 -19.99 -0.11
CA PRO A 10 17.83 -19.76 1.31
C PRO A 10 17.97 -18.29 1.64
N LEU A 11 17.07 -17.75 2.47
CA LEU A 11 17.05 -16.35 2.88
C LEU A 11 17.69 -16.13 4.25
N ASP A 12 17.81 -17.19 5.05
CA ASP A 12 18.36 -17.16 6.38
C ASP A 12 19.42 -18.25 6.60
N ARG A 13 20.23 -18.11 7.66
CA ARG A 13 21.28 -19.07 8.01
C ARG A 13 20.74 -20.40 8.51
N ASN A 14 19.55 -20.39 9.11
CA ASN A 14 18.89 -21.59 9.64
C ASN A 14 18.20 -22.41 8.55
N ARG A 15 18.14 -21.86 7.31
CA ARG A 15 17.44 -22.48 6.18
C ARG A 15 15.95 -22.76 6.45
N GLU A 16 15.29 -21.90 7.19
CA GLU A 16 13.85 -21.96 7.45
C GLU A 16 13.06 -21.22 6.39
N TRP A 17 13.67 -20.14 5.84
CA TRP A 17 13.06 -19.31 4.82
C TRP A 17 13.77 -19.46 3.48
N TYR A 18 12.96 -19.66 2.43
CA TYR A 18 13.43 -19.84 1.07
C TYR A 18 12.67 -18.96 0.10
N ARG A 19 13.32 -18.62 -1.00
CA ARG A 19 12.66 -18.04 -2.17
C ARG A 19 13.07 -18.79 -3.43
N TYR A 20 12.18 -18.79 -4.41
CA TYR A 20 12.56 -19.25 -5.74
C TYR A 20 13.47 -18.22 -6.42
N HIS A 21 14.40 -18.68 -7.24
CA HIS A 21 15.10 -17.83 -8.18
C HIS A 21 14.08 -17.10 -9.06
N HIS A 22 14.28 -15.79 -9.31
CA HIS A 22 13.27 -14.94 -9.95
C HIS A 22 12.77 -15.51 -11.29
N LEU A 23 13.66 -15.99 -12.16
CA LEU A 23 13.28 -16.58 -13.46
C LEU A 23 12.41 -17.84 -13.30
N PHE A 24 12.71 -18.67 -12.32
CA PHE A 24 11.93 -19.86 -12.06
C PHE A 24 10.57 -19.53 -11.46
N ARG A 25 10.51 -18.57 -10.55
CA ARG A 25 9.25 -18.04 -10.02
C ARG A 25 8.37 -17.48 -11.14
N ASP A 26 8.95 -16.69 -12.04
CA ASP A 26 8.21 -16.07 -13.13
C ASP A 26 7.69 -17.14 -14.11
N PHE A 27 8.49 -18.16 -14.41
CA PHE A 27 8.04 -19.33 -15.17
C PHE A 27 6.89 -20.06 -14.48
N LEU A 28 6.99 -20.33 -13.18
CA LEU A 28 5.92 -20.99 -12.42
C LEU A 28 4.63 -20.15 -12.41
N ASN A 29 4.73 -18.84 -12.30
CA ASN A 29 3.57 -17.95 -12.33
C ASN A 29 2.86 -18.01 -13.70
N VAL A 30 3.61 -18.04 -14.79
CA VAL A 30 3.05 -18.19 -16.15
C VAL A 30 2.34 -19.54 -16.30
N GLN A 31 2.97 -20.62 -15.84
CA GLN A 31 2.35 -21.96 -15.89
C GLN A 31 1.09 -22.02 -15.02
N LEU A 32 1.14 -21.47 -13.81
CA LEU A 32 0.00 -21.44 -12.90
C LEU A 32 -1.20 -20.70 -13.52
N ALA A 33 -0.95 -19.52 -14.10
CA ALA A 33 -2.00 -18.74 -14.77
C ALA A 33 -2.61 -19.48 -15.96
N ARG A 34 -1.82 -20.29 -16.67
CA ARG A 34 -2.25 -21.06 -17.84
C ARG A 34 -3.05 -22.30 -17.46
N GLU A 35 -2.58 -23.06 -16.46
CA GLU A 35 -3.15 -24.36 -16.11
C GLU A 35 -4.32 -24.21 -15.13
N TYR A 36 -4.27 -23.20 -14.26
CA TYR A 36 -5.27 -22.97 -13.22
C TYR A 36 -5.69 -21.50 -13.17
N PRO A 37 -6.45 -21.02 -14.17
CA PRO A 37 -6.92 -19.64 -14.18
C PRO A 37 -7.79 -19.36 -12.95
N GLY A 38 -7.42 -18.32 -12.20
CA GLY A 38 -8.12 -17.90 -10.98
C GLY A 38 -7.58 -18.47 -9.66
N ILE A 39 -6.79 -19.52 -9.66
CA ILE A 39 -6.24 -20.11 -8.41
C ILE A 39 -5.28 -19.13 -7.68
N ALA A 40 -4.68 -18.19 -8.43
CA ALA A 40 -3.79 -17.19 -7.85
C ALA A 40 -4.49 -16.34 -6.79
N VAL A 41 -5.74 -15.95 -7.03
CA VAL A 41 -6.54 -15.16 -6.06
C VAL A 41 -6.78 -15.97 -4.79
N GLU A 42 -7.13 -17.25 -4.91
CA GLU A 42 -7.31 -18.13 -3.75
C GLU A 42 -6.03 -18.29 -2.94
N ILE A 43 -4.89 -18.46 -3.61
CA ILE A 43 -3.58 -18.56 -2.95
C ILE A 43 -3.26 -17.26 -2.21
N TYR A 44 -3.48 -16.11 -2.83
CA TYR A 44 -3.26 -14.82 -2.18
C TYR A 44 -4.20 -14.58 -1.01
N GLN A 45 -5.48 -14.98 -1.12
CA GLN A 45 -6.42 -14.89 -0.02
C GLN A 45 -6.00 -15.76 1.18
N ARG A 46 -5.52 -16.97 0.95
CA ARG A 46 -5.00 -17.86 2.01
C ARG A 46 -3.75 -17.30 2.65
N ALA A 47 -2.81 -16.77 1.85
CA ALA A 47 -1.59 -16.14 2.35
C ALA A 47 -1.91 -14.87 3.18
N LEU A 48 -2.84 -14.05 2.71
CA LEU A 48 -3.35 -12.88 3.42
C LEU A 48 -3.91 -13.27 4.80
N THR A 49 -4.80 -14.27 4.83
CA THR A 49 -5.42 -14.74 6.08
C THR A 49 -4.35 -15.23 7.06
N TRP A 50 -3.42 -16.05 6.59
CA TRP A 50 -2.31 -16.54 7.42
C TRP A 50 -1.46 -15.40 7.98
N CYS A 51 -1.10 -14.41 7.16
CA CYS A 51 -0.33 -13.24 7.62
C CYS A 51 -1.08 -12.46 8.71
N LEU A 52 -2.40 -12.33 8.60
CA LEU A 52 -3.22 -11.66 9.62
C LEU A 52 -3.23 -12.44 10.94
N GLU A 53 -3.31 -13.76 10.89
CA GLU A 53 -3.23 -14.64 12.07
C GLU A 53 -1.86 -14.53 12.76
N GLN A 54 -0.79 -14.32 12.00
CA GLN A 54 0.56 -14.11 12.54
C GLN A 54 0.85 -12.66 12.96
N GLY A 55 -0.08 -11.72 12.74
CA GLY A 55 0.11 -10.31 13.04
C GLY A 55 0.94 -9.55 12.00
N GLU A 56 1.30 -10.18 10.90
CA GLU A 56 2.15 -9.64 9.82
C GLU A 56 1.36 -8.75 8.85
N LYS A 57 0.84 -7.63 9.36
CA LYS A 57 -0.06 -6.73 8.62
C LYS A 57 0.56 -6.19 7.32
N ARG A 58 1.86 -5.87 7.31
CA ARG A 58 2.55 -5.35 6.11
C ARG A 58 2.60 -6.39 5.00
N GLU A 59 2.88 -7.65 5.33
CA GLU A 59 2.87 -8.74 4.35
C GLU A 59 1.44 -9.06 3.90
N ALA A 60 0.47 -9.02 4.81
CA ALA A 60 -0.95 -9.16 4.49
C ALA A 60 -1.40 -8.15 3.41
N ILE A 61 -1.02 -6.87 3.54
CA ILE A 61 -1.32 -5.84 2.53
C ILE A 61 -0.72 -6.19 1.17
N LYS A 62 0.54 -6.67 1.12
CA LYS A 62 1.17 -7.07 -0.13
C LYS A 62 0.42 -8.21 -0.83
N TYR A 63 -0.05 -9.20 -0.07
CA TYR A 63 -0.85 -10.29 -0.64
C TYR A 63 -2.23 -9.84 -1.07
N ALA A 64 -2.87 -8.93 -0.33
CA ALA A 64 -4.15 -8.35 -0.71
C ALA A 64 -4.04 -7.56 -2.04
N LEU A 65 -3.01 -6.72 -2.18
CA LEU A 65 -2.76 -5.96 -3.42
C LEU A 65 -2.46 -6.88 -4.61
N ARG A 66 -1.60 -7.89 -4.43
CA ARG A 66 -1.27 -8.86 -5.50
C ARG A 66 -2.45 -9.73 -5.92
N GLY A 67 -3.36 -10.02 -4.99
CA GLY A 67 -4.57 -10.77 -5.24
C GLY A 67 -5.73 -9.92 -5.74
N GLU A 68 -5.51 -8.61 -5.93
CA GLU A 68 -6.54 -7.63 -6.31
C GLU A 68 -7.72 -7.59 -5.31
N ILE A 69 -7.46 -7.94 -4.04
CA ILE A 69 -8.43 -7.94 -2.94
C ILE A 69 -8.43 -6.54 -2.31
N TYR A 70 -8.80 -5.55 -3.13
CA TYR A 70 -8.60 -4.15 -2.83
C TYR A 70 -9.35 -3.65 -1.59
N ASP A 71 -10.56 -4.15 -1.33
CA ASP A 71 -11.33 -3.73 -0.16
C ASP A 71 -10.60 -4.09 1.15
N GLN A 72 -10.05 -5.31 1.23
CA GLN A 72 -9.26 -5.71 2.40
C GLN A 72 -7.91 -4.99 2.46
N ALA A 73 -7.26 -4.76 1.30
CA ALA A 73 -6.04 -3.96 1.24
C ALA A 73 -6.27 -2.56 1.82
N MET A 74 -7.36 -1.90 1.43
CA MET A 74 -7.74 -0.57 1.90
C MET A 74 -7.97 -0.54 3.43
N GLU A 75 -8.70 -1.51 3.96
CA GLU A 75 -8.93 -1.60 5.41
C GLU A 75 -7.63 -1.78 6.20
N LEU A 76 -6.76 -2.65 5.72
CA LEU A 76 -5.46 -2.89 6.34
C LEU A 76 -4.54 -1.67 6.27
N ILE A 77 -4.49 -1.01 5.11
CA ILE A 77 -3.71 0.23 4.93
C ILE A 77 -4.22 1.31 5.88
N ALA A 78 -5.54 1.56 5.93
CA ALA A 78 -6.14 2.53 6.85
C ALA A 78 -5.78 2.23 8.30
N GLY A 79 -5.82 0.95 8.69
CA GLY A 79 -5.52 0.50 10.06
C GLY A 79 -4.07 0.70 10.51
N ILE A 80 -3.11 0.87 9.58
CA ILE A 80 -1.69 1.06 9.93
C ILE A 80 -1.09 2.36 9.40
N ALA A 81 -1.81 3.12 8.57
CA ALA A 81 -1.29 4.32 7.92
C ALA A 81 -0.73 5.34 8.92
N LYS A 82 -1.42 5.56 10.05
CA LYS A 82 -0.98 6.49 11.09
C LYS A 82 0.36 6.09 11.70
N ASP A 83 0.53 4.81 12.03
CA ASP A 83 1.75 4.30 12.64
C ASP A 83 2.89 4.26 11.61
N LEU A 84 2.56 3.89 10.37
CA LEU A 84 3.49 3.87 9.26
C LEU A 84 4.11 5.25 9.01
N LEU A 85 3.30 6.29 8.99
CA LEU A 85 3.74 7.65 8.66
C LEU A 85 4.30 8.40 9.87
N LYS A 86 3.59 8.39 11.01
CA LYS A 86 3.96 9.20 12.18
C LYS A 86 5.05 8.59 13.03
N ILE A 87 5.11 7.26 13.13
CA ILE A 87 6.10 6.56 13.96
C ILE A 87 7.30 6.13 13.14
N SER A 88 7.05 5.52 11.97
CA SER A 88 8.13 4.96 11.14
C SER A 88 8.66 5.93 10.08
N GLY A 89 7.90 6.96 9.70
CA GLY A 89 8.25 7.88 8.61
C GLY A 89 8.34 7.17 7.23
N ASP A 90 7.68 6.04 7.08
CA ASP A 90 7.81 5.17 5.90
C ASP A 90 6.85 5.60 4.78
N HIS A 91 7.08 6.81 4.28
CA HIS A 91 6.29 7.40 3.19
C HIS A 91 6.38 6.59 1.89
N TRP A 92 7.56 5.98 1.64
CA TRP A 92 7.78 5.18 0.45
C TRP A 92 6.85 3.97 0.37
N THR A 93 6.72 3.23 1.46
CA THR A 93 5.80 2.09 1.52
C THR A 93 4.35 2.51 1.27
N MET A 94 3.92 3.64 1.83
CA MET A 94 2.58 4.17 1.59
C MET A 94 2.35 4.49 0.10
N LEU A 95 3.30 5.16 -0.56
CA LEU A 95 3.25 5.44 -2.00
C LEU A 95 3.13 4.14 -2.81
N GLN A 96 3.99 3.17 -2.54
CA GLN A 96 4.01 1.89 -3.25
C GLN A 96 2.69 1.11 -3.11
N TRP A 97 2.03 1.16 -1.98
CA TRP A 97 0.76 0.48 -1.78
C TRP A 97 -0.38 1.19 -2.50
N VAL A 98 -0.48 2.50 -2.34
CA VAL A 98 -1.59 3.26 -2.94
C VAL A 98 -1.51 3.29 -4.46
N GLN A 99 -0.30 3.34 -5.05
CA GLN A 99 -0.09 3.27 -6.49
C GLN A 99 -0.51 1.93 -7.14
N GLN A 100 -0.68 0.87 -6.35
CA GLN A 100 -1.20 -0.42 -6.82
C GLN A 100 -2.73 -0.52 -6.76
N LEU A 101 -3.40 0.45 -6.13
CA LEU A 101 -4.86 0.51 -6.07
C LEU A 101 -5.42 1.16 -7.35
N PRO A 102 -6.60 0.75 -7.82
CA PRO A 102 -7.32 1.51 -8.84
C PRO A 102 -7.65 2.93 -8.36
N GLU A 103 -7.64 3.89 -9.27
CA GLU A 103 -7.81 5.33 -8.95
C GLU A 103 -9.06 5.63 -8.12
N ASP A 104 -10.17 4.94 -8.41
CA ASP A 104 -11.44 5.12 -7.71
C ASP A 104 -11.43 4.63 -6.26
N TYR A 105 -10.45 3.81 -5.86
CA TYR A 105 -10.35 3.32 -4.47
C TYR A 105 -9.84 4.38 -3.51
N VAL A 106 -8.89 5.21 -3.93
CA VAL A 106 -8.34 6.28 -3.08
C VAL A 106 -9.40 7.30 -2.72
N SER A 107 -10.29 7.64 -3.66
CA SER A 107 -11.39 8.59 -3.43
C SER A 107 -12.46 8.08 -2.47
N LYS A 108 -12.63 6.76 -2.34
CA LYS A 108 -13.61 6.13 -1.43
C LYS A 108 -13.24 6.21 0.06
N ARG A 109 -11.97 6.46 0.38
CA ARG A 109 -11.44 6.47 1.73
C ARG A 109 -10.61 7.73 2.00
N PRO A 110 -11.26 8.83 2.43
CA PRO A 110 -10.58 10.12 2.65
C PRO A 110 -9.38 10.02 3.59
N GLU A 111 -9.42 9.16 4.61
CA GLU A 111 -8.32 8.93 5.53
C GLU A 111 -7.05 8.38 4.84
N ILE A 112 -7.22 7.53 3.83
CA ILE A 112 -6.10 7.02 3.02
C ILE A 112 -5.60 8.09 2.07
N ALA A 113 -6.51 8.83 1.44
CA ALA A 113 -6.16 9.92 0.54
C ALA A 113 -5.34 11.01 1.26
N VAL A 114 -5.71 11.36 2.50
CA VAL A 114 -4.93 12.27 3.37
C VAL A 114 -3.55 11.69 3.66
N ALA A 115 -3.45 10.44 4.06
CA ALA A 115 -2.17 9.77 4.35
C ALA A 115 -1.29 9.66 3.09
N TYR A 116 -1.90 9.41 1.95
CA TYR A 116 -1.21 9.39 0.66
C TYR A 116 -0.69 10.77 0.27
N THR A 117 -1.52 11.82 0.44
CA THR A 117 -1.09 13.21 0.19
C THR A 117 0.11 13.59 1.05
N TRP A 118 0.08 13.24 2.34
CA TRP A 118 1.22 13.45 3.23
C TRP A 118 2.47 12.79 2.67
N SER A 119 2.36 11.55 2.21
CA SER A 119 3.49 10.81 1.64
C SER A 119 4.01 11.43 0.33
N LEU A 120 3.11 11.96 -0.51
CA LEU A 120 3.48 12.70 -1.72
C LEU A 120 4.29 13.96 -1.39
N VAL A 121 3.86 14.75 -0.39
CA VAL A 121 4.58 15.96 0.03
C VAL A 121 5.98 15.63 0.52
N PHE A 122 6.13 14.64 1.41
CA PHE A 122 7.45 14.22 1.91
C PHE A 122 8.35 13.60 0.85
N SER A 123 7.77 13.05 -0.20
CA SER A 123 8.50 12.49 -1.36
C SER A 123 8.68 13.50 -2.51
N ARG A 124 8.33 14.77 -2.28
CA ARG A 124 8.46 15.88 -3.24
C ARG A 124 7.59 15.77 -4.51
N HIS A 125 6.50 14.99 -4.45
CA HIS A 125 5.49 14.89 -5.51
C HIS A 125 4.44 16.00 -5.36
N TYR A 126 4.87 17.26 -5.34
CA TYR A 126 4.04 18.42 -4.98
C TYR A 126 2.86 18.64 -5.93
N ALA A 127 3.06 18.42 -7.24
CA ALA A 127 1.99 18.57 -8.22
C ALA A 127 0.83 17.58 -7.99
N GLU A 128 1.15 16.31 -7.76
CA GLU A 128 0.17 15.27 -7.47
C GLU A 128 -0.54 15.53 -6.13
N ALA A 129 0.23 15.93 -5.10
CA ALA A 129 -0.32 16.28 -3.80
C ALA A 129 -1.35 17.43 -3.90
N ARG A 130 -1.09 18.45 -4.71
CA ARG A 130 -1.99 19.59 -4.92
C ARG A 130 -3.31 19.15 -5.54
N VAL A 131 -3.27 18.37 -6.62
CA VAL A 131 -4.47 17.87 -7.31
C VAL A 131 -5.32 17.02 -6.37
N LEU A 132 -4.67 16.14 -5.59
CA LEU A 132 -5.39 15.27 -4.65
C LEU A 132 -6.03 16.08 -3.52
N LEU A 133 -5.38 17.13 -3.00
CA LEU A 133 -5.94 18.01 -1.98
C LEU A 133 -7.16 18.79 -2.49
N GLU A 134 -7.14 19.27 -3.72
CA GLU A 134 -8.28 19.95 -4.34
C GLU A 134 -9.48 19.01 -4.49
N THR A 135 -9.20 17.75 -4.86
CA THR A 135 -10.23 16.70 -4.95
C THR A 135 -10.82 16.37 -3.57
N LEU A 136 -9.98 16.23 -2.56
CA LEU A 136 -10.42 15.94 -1.18
C LEU A 136 -11.24 17.11 -0.60
N ASP A 137 -10.87 18.33 -0.86
CA ASP A 137 -11.58 19.53 -0.40
C ASP A 137 -13.01 19.55 -0.96
N SER A 138 -13.14 19.25 -2.26
CA SER A 138 -14.44 19.17 -2.95
C SER A 138 -15.34 18.06 -2.38
N HIS A 139 -14.77 16.92 -2.01
CA HIS A 139 -15.53 15.80 -1.41
C HIS A 139 -15.85 16.05 0.07
N CYS A 140 -15.03 16.80 0.78
CA CYS A 140 -15.21 17.07 2.20
C CYS A 140 -16.56 17.73 2.49
N GLU A 141 -17.07 18.54 1.60
CA GLU A 141 -18.36 19.23 1.75
C GLU A 141 -19.58 18.28 1.72
N GLN A 142 -19.41 17.10 1.14
CA GLN A 142 -20.47 16.09 0.99
C GLN A 142 -20.58 15.14 2.20
N LEU A 143 -19.63 15.19 3.13
CA LEU A 143 -19.58 14.30 4.30
C LEU A 143 -20.46 14.77 5.45
N ALA A 144 -20.77 13.83 6.34
CA ALA A 144 -21.45 14.13 7.61
C ALA A 144 -20.61 15.09 8.48
N PRO A 145 -21.24 15.97 9.30
CA PRO A 145 -20.53 17.03 10.03
C PRO A 145 -19.36 16.55 10.89
N GLU A 146 -19.51 15.44 11.59
CA GLU A 146 -18.48 14.92 12.50
C GLU A 146 -17.21 14.45 11.75
N SER A 147 -17.39 13.74 10.64
CA SER A 147 -16.27 13.29 9.81
C SER A 147 -15.63 14.44 9.01
N ARG A 148 -16.43 15.47 8.70
CA ARG A 148 -15.99 16.65 7.96
C ARG A 148 -14.97 17.48 8.73
N GLU A 149 -15.17 17.70 10.03
CA GLU A 149 -14.30 18.55 10.83
C GLU A 149 -12.89 17.97 10.92
N GLN A 150 -12.76 16.68 11.21
CA GLN A 150 -11.47 16.00 11.25
C GLN A 150 -10.78 16.02 9.89
N LEU A 151 -11.50 15.71 8.82
CA LEU A 151 -10.95 15.70 7.48
C LEU A 151 -10.49 17.10 7.03
N ARG A 152 -11.25 18.15 7.34
CA ARG A 152 -10.84 19.55 7.06
C ARG A 152 -9.54 19.90 7.77
N TYR A 153 -9.38 19.50 9.03
CA TYR A 153 -8.15 19.72 9.78
C TYR A 153 -6.97 19.04 9.09
N ASP A 154 -7.12 17.77 8.71
CA ASP A 154 -6.07 17.00 8.07
C ASP A 154 -5.72 17.54 6.67
N ILE A 155 -6.72 17.98 5.89
CA ILE A 155 -6.51 18.68 4.60
C ILE A 155 -5.74 19.97 4.80
N GLN A 156 -6.15 20.82 5.77
CA GLN A 156 -5.49 22.09 6.04
C GLN A 156 -4.04 21.90 6.47
N LEU A 157 -3.77 20.91 7.30
CA LEU A 157 -2.42 20.56 7.71
C LEU A 157 -1.55 20.19 6.50
N ASN A 158 -2.08 19.35 5.59
CA ASN A 158 -1.36 18.97 4.37
C ASN A 158 -1.13 20.17 3.44
N LYS A 159 -2.08 21.10 3.33
CA LYS A 159 -1.91 22.34 2.55
C LYS A 159 -0.77 23.19 3.11
N CYS A 160 -0.74 23.43 4.40
CA CYS A 160 0.35 24.16 5.07
C CYS A 160 1.72 23.48 4.86
N LEU A 161 1.78 22.15 4.95
CA LEU A 161 3.02 21.41 4.68
C LEU A 161 3.47 21.54 3.22
N LEU A 162 2.54 21.49 2.27
CA LEU A 162 2.82 21.64 0.85
C LEU A 162 3.35 23.03 0.51
N GLU A 163 2.74 24.08 1.07
CA GLU A 163 3.20 25.46 0.91
C GLU A 163 4.60 25.66 1.50
N SER A 164 4.81 25.21 2.75
CA SER A 164 6.12 25.29 3.41
C SER A 164 7.22 24.51 2.68
N ALA A 165 6.88 23.40 2.03
CA ALA A 165 7.83 22.60 1.27
C ALA A 165 8.12 23.21 -0.12
N GLY A 166 7.12 23.87 -0.73
CA GLY A 166 7.25 24.54 -2.02
C GLY A 166 8.14 25.79 -1.95
N ASP A 167 8.03 26.59 -0.89
CA ASP A 167 8.84 27.80 -0.68
C ASP A 167 10.34 27.50 -0.47
N ASN A 168 10.69 26.28 -0.09
CA ASN A 168 12.10 25.85 0.08
C ASN A 168 12.71 25.20 -1.19
N ALA A 169 11.96 25.17 -2.30
CA ALA A 169 12.39 24.49 -3.53
C ALA A 169 12.82 25.47 -4.64
N GLU A 170 12.71 26.79 -4.42
CA GLU A 170 13.28 27.86 -5.23
C GLU A 170 14.66 28.26 -4.68
#